data_178ad1c44e639f16e30986c7cf616631
#
_entry.id   178ad1c44e639f16e30986c7cf616631
#
_cell.length_a   1.000
_cell.length_b   1.000
_cell.length_c   1.000
_cell.angle_alpha   90.00
_cell.angle_beta   90.00
_cell.angle_gamma   90.00
#
_symmetry.space_group_name_H-M   'P 1'
#
loop_
_entity.id
_entity.type
_entity.pdbx_description
1 polymer ?
#
loop_
_entity_poly.entity_id
_entity_poly.type
_entity_poly.pdbx_seq_one_letter_code
_entity_poly.pdbx_strand_id
1 'polypeptide(L)'
;MKNSIKLVTLLLTAGFYSACTRQLPPDTQSRIPLEGNWGLQLDTAGAGIAPDWLTKSCTDSLFLPGTTDMGKKGTYNTDMTLTTSLSREYVFEGKALYTKQVDIPEEWDGTSVRLVMERTKPTTIWIDGKEVGANNDISTAQQYDLSSYLFPGTHTVAILVDNGKQAVPEKVYGSSHAYSASTQTNWNGIIGDFYLESVPLCGIDDIQLYPDVAKKVVTARVTLRNPDKGAGKGILSFYAEAWNTDKQHKTPVQTVEVDWTKPEQELELALGDKALLWSEF
;
A
#
# COMPACT_ATOMS: atom_id res chain seq x y z
N MET A 1 2.41 28.91 4.96
CA MET A 1 1.32 28.25 5.73
C MET A 1 0.56 27.36 4.77
N LYS A 2 0.68 26.04 4.92
CA LYS A 2 0.01 25.06 4.02
C LYS A 2 -1.42 24.86 4.50
N ASN A 3 -2.39 25.43 3.85
CA ASN A 3 -3.79 25.11 4.08
C ASN A 3 -4.13 23.86 3.25
N SER A 4 -4.21 22.72 3.89
CA SER A 4 -4.67 21.48 3.27
C SER A 4 -6.09 21.19 3.73
N ILE A 5 -6.95 20.77 2.82
CA ILE A 5 -8.30 20.28 3.16
C ILE A 5 -8.14 18.78 3.41
N LYS A 6 -8.44 18.33 4.62
CA LYS A 6 -8.69 16.91 4.88
C LYS A 6 -10.13 16.62 4.50
N LEU A 7 -10.32 15.75 3.55
CA LEU A 7 -11.57 15.03 3.42
C LEU A 7 -11.48 13.86 4.39
N VAL A 8 -12.24 13.93 5.46
CA VAL A 8 -12.12 12.97 6.56
C VAL A 8 -13.43 12.29 6.81
N THR A 9 -13.31 11.01 6.93
CA THR A 9 -14.21 10.04 7.52
C THR A 9 -15.53 9.87 6.83
N LEU A 10 -15.55 8.86 6.01
CA LEU A 10 -16.77 8.26 5.52
C LEU A 10 -17.24 7.25 6.56
N LEU A 11 -18.38 7.51 7.20
CA LEU A 11 -19.06 6.52 8.03
C LEU A 11 -19.99 5.72 7.16
N LEU A 12 -19.72 4.44 7.00
CA LEU A 12 -20.62 3.51 6.32
C LEU A 12 -21.50 2.85 7.38
N THR A 13 -22.79 3.22 7.42
CA THR A 13 -23.78 2.46 8.17
C THR A 13 -24.58 1.63 7.18
N ALA A 14 -24.28 0.33 7.09
CA ALA A 14 -25.05 -0.61 6.30
C ALA A 14 -26.10 -1.27 7.18
N GLY A 15 -27.36 -1.04 6.87
CA GLY A 15 -28.46 -1.83 7.42
C GLY A 15 -28.65 -3.08 6.58
N PHE A 16 -28.21 -4.24 7.08
CA PHE A 16 -28.45 -5.54 6.42
C PHE A 16 -29.63 -6.25 7.03
N TYR A 17 -30.58 -6.66 6.20
CA TYR A 17 -31.42 -7.82 6.49
C TYR A 17 -30.76 -9.05 5.89
N SER A 18 -30.24 -9.91 6.78
CA SER A 18 -29.89 -11.33 6.64
C SER A 18 -28.79 -11.71 5.63
N ALA A 19 -27.63 -11.99 6.12
CA ALA A 19 -26.70 -13.11 5.89
C ALA A 19 -25.21 -12.86 6.22
N CYS A 20 -24.82 -11.69 6.71
CA CYS A 20 -23.46 -11.50 7.22
C CYS A 20 -23.51 -10.80 8.58
N THR A 21 -23.69 -11.57 9.65
CA THR A 21 -23.72 -11.06 11.03
C THR A 21 -22.34 -11.14 11.68
N ARG A 22 -21.35 -10.44 11.12
CA ARG A 22 -20.21 -9.99 11.89
C ARG A 22 -19.87 -8.58 11.42
N GLN A 23 -20.62 -7.60 11.92
CA GLN A 23 -20.21 -6.21 11.82
C GLN A 23 -19.01 -6.00 12.74
N LEU A 24 -17.83 -5.83 12.15
CA LEU A 24 -16.76 -5.13 12.84
C LEU A 24 -17.22 -3.69 13.07
N PRO A 25 -16.96 -3.11 14.26
CA PRO A 25 -17.26 -1.70 14.52
C PRO A 25 -16.61 -0.81 13.43
N PRO A 26 -17.22 0.33 13.08
CA PRO A 26 -16.77 1.16 11.95
C PRO A 26 -15.36 1.76 12.06
N ASP A 27 -14.63 1.52 13.14
CA ASP A 27 -13.29 2.08 13.41
C ASP A 27 -12.17 1.04 13.47
N THR A 28 -12.41 -0.21 13.10
CA THR A 28 -11.38 -1.25 13.19
C THR A 28 -10.78 -1.60 11.84
N GLN A 29 -9.99 -0.70 11.26
CA GLN A 29 -8.84 -1.10 10.47
C GLN A 29 -7.85 -1.74 11.45
N SER A 30 -7.87 -3.06 11.54
CA SER A 30 -6.87 -3.79 12.30
C SER A 30 -5.64 -3.96 11.42
N ARG A 31 -4.45 -3.62 11.95
CA ARG A 31 -3.18 -3.73 11.23
C ARG A 31 -2.23 -4.65 11.98
N ILE A 32 -1.53 -5.47 11.24
CA ILE A 32 -0.40 -6.28 11.74
C ILE A 32 0.87 -5.69 11.15
N PRO A 33 1.72 -5.01 11.94
CA PRO A 33 3.02 -4.55 11.48
C PRO A 33 3.86 -5.74 11.03
N LEU A 34 4.50 -5.62 9.88
CA LEU A 34 5.39 -6.65 9.35
C LEU A 34 6.86 -6.36 9.65
N GLU A 35 7.14 -5.35 10.48
CA GLU A 35 8.50 -5.03 10.92
C GLU A 35 9.16 -6.20 11.63
N GLY A 36 10.49 -6.21 11.60
CA GLY A 36 11.30 -7.22 12.28
C GLY A 36 12.20 -7.99 11.33
N ASN A 37 12.76 -9.08 11.84
CA ASN A 37 13.67 -9.91 11.04
C ASN A 37 12.88 -10.76 10.03
N TRP A 38 13.33 -10.69 8.78
CA TRP A 38 12.89 -11.52 7.67
C TRP A 38 14.03 -12.41 7.22
N GLY A 39 13.75 -13.66 6.91
CA GLY A 39 14.71 -14.52 6.22
C GLY A 39 15.09 -13.89 4.88
N LEU A 40 16.37 -13.93 4.51
CA LEU A 40 16.90 -13.31 3.30
C LEU A 40 17.62 -14.34 2.43
N GLN A 41 17.32 -14.32 1.14
CA GLN A 41 18.06 -15.04 0.12
C GLN A 41 18.35 -14.10 -1.06
N LEU A 42 19.64 -13.91 -1.37
CA LEU A 42 20.08 -13.10 -2.50
C LEU A 42 20.38 -13.99 -3.72
N ASP A 43 19.84 -13.66 -4.87
CA ASP A 43 20.20 -14.30 -6.15
C ASP A 43 21.49 -13.66 -6.70
N THR A 44 22.62 -14.03 -6.11
CA THR A 44 23.93 -13.52 -6.51
C THR A 44 24.44 -14.10 -7.83
N ALA A 45 23.87 -15.22 -8.26
CA ALA A 45 24.25 -15.90 -9.49
C ALA A 45 23.39 -15.48 -10.70
N GLY A 46 22.28 -14.75 -10.47
CA GLY A 46 21.32 -14.40 -11.51
C GLY A 46 20.56 -15.62 -12.07
N ALA A 47 20.50 -16.71 -11.29
CA ALA A 47 19.88 -17.97 -11.70
C ALA A 47 18.34 -17.96 -11.56
N GLY A 48 17.80 -16.93 -10.85
CA GLY A 48 16.39 -16.82 -10.52
C GLY A 48 16.05 -17.49 -9.18
N ILE A 49 14.79 -17.42 -8.80
CA ILE A 49 14.30 -17.96 -7.53
C ILE A 49 14.03 -19.47 -7.68
N ALA A 50 14.77 -20.27 -6.95
CA ALA A 50 14.51 -21.70 -6.89
C ALA A 50 13.23 -21.97 -6.08
N PRO A 51 12.35 -22.91 -6.49
CA PRO A 51 11.09 -23.19 -5.79
C PRO A 51 11.25 -23.50 -4.30
N ASP A 52 12.35 -24.11 -3.93
CA ASP A 52 12.65 -24.48 -2.55
C ASP A 52 12.98 -23.26 -1.67
N TRP A 53 13.33 -22.10 -2.22
CA TRP A 53 13.54 -20.87 -1.47
C TRP A 53 12.24 -20.34 -0.84
N LEU A 54 11.10 -20.67 -1.43
CA LEU A 54 9.79 -20.23 -0.93
C LEU A 54 9.34 -20.98 0.34
N THR A 55 9.93 -22.16 0.61
CA THR A 55 9.48 -23.07 1.69
C THR A 55 10.58 -23.40 2.70
N LYS A 56 11.85 -23.18 2.37
CA LYS A 56 12.98 -23.45 3.26
C LYS A 56 13.31 -22.24 4.13
N SER A 57 13.82 -22.53 5.30
CA SER A 57 14.39 -21.51 6.18
C SER A 57 15.61 -20.87 5.50
N CYS A 58 15.64 -19.56 5.41
CA CYS A 58 16.80 -18.81 4.97
C CYS A 58 17.92 -18.90 5.99
N THR A 59 19.17 -18.97 5.53
CA THR A 59 20.36 -18.97 6.39
C THR A 59 20.79 -17.56 6.78
N ASP A 60 20.29 -16.54 6.09
CA ASP A 60 20.55 -15.13 6.35
C ASP A 60 19.25 -14.39 6.66
N SER A 61 19.37 -13.17 7.21
CA SER A 61 18.22 -12.36 7.57
C SER A 61 18.49 -10.87 7.38
N LEU A 62 17.40 -10.12 7.22
CA LEU A 62 17.41 -8.65 7.18
C LEU A 62 16.25 -8.11 8.02
N PHE A 63 16.51 -7.03 8.77
CA PHE A 63 15.44 -6.29 9.44
C PHE A 63 14.69 -5.43 8.43
N LEU A 64 13.40 -5.62 8.30
CA LEU A 64 12.49 -4.81 7.50
C LEU A 64 11.53 -4.02 8.44
N PRO A 65 11.14 -2.78 8.10
CA PRO A 65 11.59 -1.98 6.96
C PRO A 65 13.09 -1.69 6.98
N GLY A 66 13.72 -1.81 5.82
CA GLY A 66 15.16 -1.62 5.67
C GLY A 66 15.63 -2.00 4.27
N THR A 67 16.92 -1.86 4.05
CA THR A 67 17.54 -2.15 2.75
C THR A 67 18.76 -3.06 2.90
N THR A 68 19.11 -3.76 1.82
CA THR A 68 20.26 -4.68 1.81
C THR A 68 21.55 -4.00 2.20
N ASP A 69 21.79 -2.78 1.71
CA ASP A 69 23.00 -1.99 2.03
C ASP A 69 23.04 -1.57 3.51
N MET A 70 21.92 -1.12 4.11
CA MET A 70 21.83 -0.84 5.55
C MET A 70 22.08 -2.08 6.39
N GLY A 71 21.62 -3.25 5.94
CA GLY A 71 21.83 -4.53 6.58
C GLY A 71 23.21 -5.15 6.29
N LYS A 72 24.09 -4.46 5.60
CA LYS A 72 25.42 -4.94 5.17
C LYS A 72 25.34 -6.24 4.34
N LYS A 73 24.36 -6.30 3.44
CA LYS A 73 24.14 -7.44 2.55
C LYS A 73 24.58 -7.12 1.12
N GLY A 74 25.12 -8.11 0.45
CA GLY A 74 25.68 -7.98 -0.90
C GLY A 74 27.21 -7.92 -0.90
N THR A 75 27.80 -7.29 -1.92
CA THR A 75 29.26 -7.18 -2.08
C THR A 75 29.77 -5.90 -1.41
N TYR A 76 30.84 -6.03 -0.64
CA TYR A 76 31.51 -4.87 -0.06
C TYR A 76 32.12 -4.01 -1.17
N ASN A 77 31.80 -2.71 -1.17
CA ASN A 77 32.25 -1.77 -2.17
C ASN A 77 33.67 -1.26 -1.83
N THR A 78 34.62 -1.58 -2.68
CA THR A 78 36.02 -1.11 -2.56
C THR A 78 36.35 0.11 -3.42
N ASP A 79 35.37 0.60 -4.22
CA ASP A 79 35.56 1.77 -5.06
C ASP A 79 35.47 3.06 -4.23
N MET A 80 36.63 3.64 -3.95
CA MET A 80 36.78 4.92 -3.23
C MET A 80 36.89 6.11 -4.17
N THR A 81 36.71 5.93 -5.48
CA THR A 81 36.87 7.00 -6.48
C THR A 81 35.64 7.85 -6.69
N LEU A 82 34.47 7.41 -6.24
CA LEU A 82 33.21 8.13 -6.35
C LEU A 82 33.17 9.30 -5.35
N THR A 83 33.56 10.49 -5.80
CA THR A 83 33.57 11.72 -4.99
C THR A 83 32.43 12.68 -5.26
N THR A 84 31.68 12.47 -6.35
CA THR A 84 30.61 13.36 -6.83
C THR A 84 29.22 12.75 -6.74
N SER A 85 29.09 11.51 -6.31
CA SER A 85 27.83 10.76 -6.22
C SER A 85 27.71 10.06 -4.89
N LEU A 86 26.49 9.72 -4.50
CA LEU A 86 26.26 8.84 -3.36
C LEU A 86 26.82 7.45 -3.64
N SER A 87 27.49 6.87 -2.66
CA SER A 87 27.97 5.49 -2.71
C SER A 87 27.47 4.70 -1.51
N ARG A 88 27.46 3.38 -1.65
CA ARG A 88 27.06 2.43 -0.62
C ARG A 88 28.26 1.60 -0.19
N GLU A 89 28.37 1.31 1.10
CA GLU A 89 29.40 0.41 1.61
C GLU A 89 29.19 -1.04 1.12
N TYR A 90 27.92 -1.46 1.02
CA TYR A 90 27.53 -2.75 0.46
C TYR A 90 26.60 -2.54 -0.72
N VAL A 91 26.80 -3.31 -1.78
CA VAL A 91 26.03 -3.19 -3.03
C VAL A 91 25.43 -4.54 -3.37
N PHE A 92 24.12 -4.53 -3.61
CA PHE A 92 23.41 -5.64 -4.20
C PHE A 92 22.43 -5.12 -5.27
N GLU A 93 22.49 -5.69 -6.46
CA GLU A 93 21.54 -5.44 -7.54
C GLU A 93 21.08 -6.78 -8.11
N GLY A 94 19.78 -6.99 -8.16
CA GLY A 94 19.16 -8.25 -8.58
C GLY A 94 17.96 -8.62 -7.71
N LYS A 95 17.69 -9.90 -7.66
CA LYS A 95 16.53 -10.47 -6.96
C LYS A 95 16.88 -10.85 -5.53
N ALA A 96 16.20 -10.28 -4.57
CA ALA A 96 16.28 -10.65 -3.16
C ALA A 96 14.91 -11.19 -2.71
N LEU A 97 14.89 -12.39 -2.16
CA LEU A 97 13.71 -13.01 -1.56
C LEU A 97 13.72 -12.80 -0.06
N TYR A 98 12.63 -12.26 0.46
CA TYR A 98 12.36 -12.07 1.88
C TYR A 98 11.24 -13.02 2.32
N THR A 99 11.42 -13.75 3.43
CA THR A 99 10.42 -14.69 3.93
C THR A 99 10.15 -14.50 5.42
N LYS A 100 8.88 -14.59 5.83
CA LYS A 100 8.47 -14.52 7.23
C LYS A 100 7.22 -15.33 7.46
N GLN A 101 7.10 -15.95 8.62
CA GLN A 101 5.84 -16.49 9.11
C GLN A 101 5.04 -15.36 9.77
N VAL A 102 3.76 -15.32 9.48
CA VAL A 102 2.82 -14.31 9.99
C VAL A 102 1.58 -15.04 10.50
N ASP A 103 1.13 -14.67 11.69
CA ASP A 103 -0.09 -15.21 12.28
C ASP A 103 -1.27 -14.29 11.96
N ILE A 104 -2.28 -14.82 11.30
CA ILE A 104 -3.53 -14.13 11.00
C ILE A 104 -4.55 -14.46 12.09
N PRO A 105 -5.07 -13.45 12.79
CA PRO A 105 -5.96 -13.67 13.91
C PRO A 105 -7.39 -14.08 13.46
N GLU A 106 -8.11 -14.80 14.33
CA GLU A 106 -9.46 -15.30 14.07
C GLU A 106 -10.47 -14.19 13.75
N GLU A 107 -10.28 -12.99 14.31
CA GLU A 107 -11.15 -11.84 14.05
C GLU A 107 -11.06 -11.30 12.60
N TRP A 108 -10.05 -11.73 11.83
CA TRP A 108 -9.91 -11.39 10.42
C TRP A 108 -10.68 -12.35 9.48
N ASP A 109 -11.30 -13.39 10.04
CA ASP A 109 -12.15 -14.29 9.25
C ASP A 109 -13.29 -13.51 8.56
N GLY A 110 -13.48 -13.75 7.26
CA GLY A 110 -14.51 -13.08 6.47
C GLY A 110 -14.25 -11.58 6.22
N THR A 111 -13.02 -11.12 6.37
CA THR A 111 -12.60 -9.75 5.99
C THR A 111 -11.77 -9.78 4.70
N SER A 112 -11.51 -8.61 4.14
CA SER A 112 -10.51 -8.45 3.08
C SER A 112 -9.16 -8.15 3.71
N VAL A 113 -8.15 -8.95 3.38
CA VAL A 113 -6.78 -8.79 3.88
C VAL A 113 -5.90 -8.20 2.79
N ARG A 114 -5.20 -7.10 3.12
CA ARG A 114 -4.29 -6.41 2.20
C ARG A 114 -2.88 -6.36 2.75
N LEU A 115 -1.89 -6.58 1.88
CA LEU A 115 -0.50 -6.24 2.15
C LEU A 115 -0.23 -4.83 1.61
N VAL A 116 0.38 -3.98 2.43
CA VAL A 116 0.78 -2.62 2.06
C VAL A 116 2.28 -2.46 2.26
N MET A 117 2.96 -2.01 1.21
CA MET A 117 4.39 -1.65 1.21
C MET A 117 4.52 -0.23 0.68
N GLU A 118 4.87 0.73 1.54
CA GLU A 118 4.90 2.15 1.17
C GLU A 118 5.87 2.42 0.04
N ARG A 119 7.07 1.84 0.12
CA ARG A 119 8.11 2.06 -0.88
C ARG A 119 9.00 0.83 -1.06
N THR A 120 9.07 0.37 -2.28
CA THR A 120 9.92 -0.76 -2.67
C THR A 120 10.28 -0.68 -4.16
N LYS A 121 10.93 -1.70 -4.69
CA LYS A 121 11.19 -1.92 -6.12
C LYS A 121 10.14 -2.87 -6.67
N PRO A 122 10.17 -3.28 -7.96
CA PRO A 122 9.30 -4.34 -8.45
C PRO A 122 9.29 -5.56 -7.55
N THR A 123 8.09 -6.07 -7.24
CA THR A 123 7.91 -7.21 -6.34
C THR A 123 7.10 -8.33 -6.97
N THR A 124 7.28 -9.54 -6.46
CA THR A 124 6.39 -10.69 -6.64
C THR A 124 6.12 -11.30 -5.28
N ILE A 125 4.88 -11.68 -5.00
CA ILE A 125 4.43 -12.16 -3.69
C ILE A 125 3.98 -13.62 -3.80
N TRP A 126 4.34 -14.42 -2.80
CA TRP A 126 3.81 -15.77 -2.57
C TRP A 126 3.28 -15.89 -1.15
N ILE A 127 2.19 -16.62 -1.00
CA ILE A 127 1.65 -17.05 0.28
C ILE A 127 1.67 -18.58 0.29
N ASP A 128 2.31 -19.17 1.29
CA ASP A 128 2.49 -20.63 1.43
C ASP A 128 3.01 -21.30 0.15
N GLY A 129 3.93 -20.63 -0.55
CA GLY A 129 4.53 -21.08 -1.79
C GLY A 129 3.67 -20.89 -3.04
N LYS A 130 2.43 -20.39 -2.91
CA LYS A 130 1.55 -20.09 -4.04
C LYS A 130 1.69 -18.63 -4.45
N GLU A 131 1.97 -18.40 -5.73
CA GLU A 131 2.09 -17.03 -6.25
C GLU A 131 0.76 -16.30 -6.22
N VAL A 132 0.79 -15.08 -5.67
CA VAL A 132 -0.35 -14.14 -5.62
C VAL A 132 -0.32 -13.24 -6.84
N GLY A 133 0.86 -12.69 -7.18
CA GLY A 133 1.03 -11.77 -8.29
C GLY A 133 2.28 -10.91 -8.16
N ALA A 134 2.45 -10.01 -9.12
CA ALA A 134 3.57 -9.08 -9.20
C ALA A 134 3.10 -7.64 -9.37
N ASN A 135 3.92 -6.69 -8.91
CA ASN A 135 3.70 -5.25 -9.06
C ASN A 135 5.04 -4.57 -9.39
N ASN A 136 5.05 -3.70 -10.38
CA ASN A 136 6.24 -2.96 -10.81
C ASN A 136 6.14 -1.45 -10.57
N ASP A 137 5.17 -0.99 -9.80
CA ASP A 137 5.08 0.42 -9.41
C ASP A 137 6.19 0.74 -8.39
N ILE A 138 6.98 1.77 -8.71
CA ILE A 138 8.10 2.23 -7.89
C ILE A 138 7.87 3.64 -7.35
N SER A 139 6.76 4.26 -7.69
CA SER A 139 6.44 5.66 -7.38
C SER A 139 5.36 5.81 -6.32
N THR A 140 4.51 4.82 -6.15
CA THR A 140 3.46 4.78 -5.14
C THR A 140 3.58 3.53 -4.26
N ALA A 141 2.80 3.47 -3.19
CA ALA A 141 2.71 2.29 -2.34
C ALA A 141 2.17 1.10 -3.14
N GLN A 142 2.83 -0.04 -3.02
CA GLN A 142 2.32 -1.28 -3.59
C GLN A 142 1.33 -1.93 -2.64
N GLN A 143 0.18 -2.33 -3.17
CA GLN A 143 -0.87 -3.02 -2.43
C GLN A 143 -1.23 -4.33 -3.12
N TYR A 144 -1.45 -5.37 -2.32
CA TYR A 144 -1.87 -6.68 -2.77
C TYR A 144 -3.10 -7.13 -2.00
N ASP A 145 -4.14 -7.56 -2.70
CA ASP A 145 -5.28 -8.24 -2.09
C ASP A 145 -4.91 -9.71 -1.80
N LEU A 146 -4.84 -10.04 -0.53
CA LEU A 146 -4.49 -11.37 -0.04
C LEU A 146 -5.71 -12.13 0.51
N SER A 147 -6.92 -11.62 0.34
CA SER A 147 -8.15 -12.16 0.93
C SER A 147 -8.43 -13.62 0.56
N SER A 148 -7.98 -14.05 -0.63
CA SER A 148 -8.13 -15.45 -1.09
C SER A 148 -6.98 -16.37 -0.68
N TYR A 149 -6.00 -15.86 0.06
CA TYR A 149 -4.78 -16.58 0.40
C TYR A 149 -4.50 -16.61 1.90
N LEU A 150 -4.91 -15.59 2.64
CA LEU A 150 -4.71 -15.47 4.07
C LEU A 150 -6.03 -15.72 4.82
N PHE A 151 -6.02 -16.74 5.64
CA PHE A 151 -7.09 -17.12 6.54
C PHE A 151 -6.54 -17.14 7.97
N PRO A 152 -7.38 -17.20 9.02
CA PRO A 152 -6.89 -17.36 10.38
C PRO A 152 -5.90 -18.53 10.52
N GLY A 153 -4.74 -18.26 11.12
CA GLY A 153 -3.65 -19.23 11.29
C GLY A 153 -2.30 -18.68 10.86
N THR A 154 -1.29 -19.54 10.89
CA THR A 154 0.10 -19.19 10.54
C THR A 154 0.35 -19.42 9.06
N HIS A 155 0.82 -18.40 8.36
CA HIS A 155 1.15 -18.42 6.94
C HIS A 155 2.58 -17.99 6.68
N THR A 156 3.18 -18.53 5.63
CA THR A 156 4.48 -18.07 5.13
C THR A 156 4.27 -17.02 4.03
N VAL A 157 4.70 -15.80 4.31
CA VAL A 157 4.75 -14.71 3.33
C VAL A 157 6.13 -14.68 2.72
N ALA A 158 6.22 -14.73 1.39
CA ALA A 158 7.46 -14.57 0.65
C ALA A 158 7.33 -13.39 -0.33
N ILE A 159 8.30 -12.48 -0.29
CA ILE A 159 8.34 -11.26 -1.07
C ILE A 159 9.65 -11.23 -1.84
N LEU A 160 9.58 -11.32 -3.16
CA LEU A 160 10.71 -11.04 -4.03
C LEU A 160 10.74 -9.53 -4.29
N VAL A 161 11.91 -8.93 -4.10
CA VAL A 161 12.18 -7.54 -4.52
C VAL A 161 13.29 -7.56 -5.57
N ASP A 162 13.06 -6.95 -6.72
CA ASP A 162 14.01 -6.91 -7.83
C ASP A 162 14.42 -5.47 -8.14
N ASN A 163 15.68 -5.11 -7.82
CA ASN A 163 16.28 -3.84 -8.19
C ASN A 163 17.26 -3.98 -9.36
N GLY A 164 17.23 -5.10 -10.04
CA GLY A 164 18.09 -5.37 -11.17
C GLY A 164 17.74 -4.55 -12.42
N LYS A 165 18.68 -4.46 -13.34
CA LYS A 165 18.54 -3.69 -14.58
C LYS A 165 17.33 -4.09 -15.43
N GLN A 166 16.94 -5.37 -15.39
CA GLN A 166 15.85 -5.90 -16.21
C GLN A 166 14.47 -5.79 -15.53
N ALA A 167 14.42 -5.36 -14.26
CA ALA A 167 13.18 -5.24 -13.51
C ALA A 167 12.28 -4.10 -13.99
N VAL A 168 12.85 -3.13 -14.70
CA VAL A 168 12.14 -1.94 -15.22
C VAL A 168 12.57 -1.66 -16.66
N PRO A 169 11.77 -0.86 -17.42
CA PRO A 169 12.18 -0.44 -18.77
C PRO A 169 13.54 0.26 -18.76
N GLU A 170 14.34 0.03 -19.80
CA GLU A 170 15.71 0.56 -19.93
C GLU A 170 15.81 2.08 -19.71
N LYS A 171 14.80 2.84 -20.18
CA LYS A 171 14.73 4.29 -19.98
C LYS A 171 14.54 4.71 -18.52
N VAL A 172 14.03 3.82 -17.66
CA VAL A 172 13.84 4.07 -16.23
C VAL A 172 15.12 3.79 -15.47
N TYR A 173 15.81 2.69 -15.83
CA TYR A 173 17.06 2.32 -15.20
C TYR A 173 18.17 3.35 -15.50
N GLY A 174 18.76 3.90 -14.45
CA GLY A 174 19.84 4.89 -14.54
C GLY A 174 19.41 6.33 -14.83
N SER A 175 18.19 6.58 -15.32
CA SER A 175 17.67 7.94 -15.55
C SER A 175 16.58 8.36 -14.56
N SER A 176 15.89 7.41 -13.94
CA SER A 176 14.96 7.70 -12.84
C SER A 176 15.69 7.82 -11.52
N HIS A 177 15.30 8.79 -10.68
CA HIS A 177 15.83 8.90 -9.31
C HIS A 177 15.70 7.60 -8.50
N ALA A 178 14.66 6.81 -8.75
CA ALA A 178 14.44 5.53 -8.07
C ALA A 178 15.47 4.45 -8.44
N TYR A 179 16.17 4.58 -9.57
CA TYR A 179 17.14 3.62 -10.07
C TYR A 179 18.52 4.22 -10.37
N SER A 180 18.71 5.53 -10.14
CA SER A 180 20.00 6.18 -10.36
C SER A 180 20.89 6.04 -9.13
N ALA A 181 22.03 5.41 -9.28
CA ALA A 181 23.05 5.34 -8.24
C ALA A 181 23.68 6.69 -7.91
N SER A 182 23.57 7.69 -8.81
CA SER A 182 24.19 8.99 -8.65
C SER A 182 23.41 9.94 -7.72
N THR A 183 22.11 9.76 -7.57
CA THR A 183 21.24 10.68 -6.78
C THR A 183 20.66 10.03 -5.55
N GLN A 184 20.28 8.76 -5.58
CA GLN A 184 19.65 8.05 -4.46
C GLN A 184 20.15 6.66 -4.36
N THR A 185 21.08 6.09 -4.74
CA THR A 185 21.49 4.68 -4.70
C THR A 185 20.36 3.71 -5.12
N ASN A 186 20.70 2.69 -5.86
CA ASN A 186 19.73 1.66 -6.27
C ASN A 186 19.63 0.56 -5.19
N TRP A 187 18.90 0.86 -4.10
CA TRP A 187 18.73 -0.04 -2.96
C TRP A 187 17.72 -1.17 -3.25
N ASN A 188 17.86 -2.28 -2.52
CA ASN A 188 16.89 -3.38 -2.49
C ASN A 188 16.32 -3.52 -1.09
N GLY A 189 15.02 -3.71 -0.97
CA GLY A 189 14.32 -3.85 0.32
C GLY A 189 12.94 -3.21 0.31
N ILE A 190 12.41 -2.98 1.51
CA ILE A 190 11.13 -2.32 1.75
C ILE A 190 11.36 -1.23 2.78
N ILE A 191 10.91 0.00 2.52
CA ILE A 191 11.07 1.13 3.45
C ILE A 191 9.73 1.86 3.64
N GLY A 192 9.61 2.56 4.77
CA GLY A 192 8.38 3.22 5.18
C GLY A 192 7.36 2.24 5.77
N ASP A 193 6.09 2.50 5.59
CA ASP A 193 5.01 1.69 6.14
C ASP A 193 4.98 0.28 5.51
N PHE A 194 4.96 -0.73 6.37
CA PHE A 194 4.97 -2.14 5.95
C PHE A 194 4.09 -2.96 6.89
N TYR A 195 2.91 -3.37 6.42
CA TYR A 195 1.92 -4.05 7.25
C TYR A 195 0.91 -4.87 6.44
N LEU A 196 0.23 -5.79 7.13
CA LEU A 196 -1.05 -6.32 6.70
C LEU A 196 -2.17 -5.49 7.32
N GLU A 197 -3.26 -5.29 6.60
CA GLU A 197 -4.48 -4.70 7.14
C GLU A 197 -5.71 -5.55 6.83
N SER A 198 -6.61 -5.61 7.80
CA SER A 198 -7.94 -6.16 7.65
C SER A 198 -8.93 -5.02 7.42
N VAL A 199 -9.73 -5.14 6.37
CA VAL A 199 -10.79 -4.18 6.04
C VAL A 199 -12.09 -4.93 5.75
N PRO A 200 -13.26 -4.31 5.96
CA PRO A 200 -14.54 -4.94 5.61
C PRO A 200 -14.56 -5.40 4.14
N LEU A 201 -15.22 -6.53 3.84
CA LEU A 201 -15.39 -7.01 2.47
C LEU A 201 -16.03 -5.95 1.57
N CYS A 202 -17.11 -5.34 2.05
CA CYS A 202 -17.76 -4.24 1.35
C CYS A 202 -17.31 -2.90 1.94
N GLY A 203 -16.93 -1.96 1.09
CA GLY A 203 -16.41 -0.68 1.55
C GLY A 203 -16.06 0.24 0.38
N ILE A 204 -15.28 1.27 0.69
CA ILE A 204 -14.71 2.16 -0.31
C ILE A 204 -13.35 1.62 -0.68
N ASP A 205 -13.10 1.55 -1.98
CA ASP A 205 -11.82 1.10 -2.52
C ASP A 205 -10.94 2.27 -2.93
N ASP A 206 -11.53 3.26 -3.61
CA ASP A 206 -10.82 4.46 -4.05
C ASP A 206 -11.72 5.70 -3.98
N ILE A 207 -11.11 6.86 -3.78
CA ILE A 207 -11.75 8.17 -3.83
C ILE A 207 -10.87 9.14 -4.61
N GLN A 208 -11.38 9.65 -5.70
CA GLN A 208 -10.75 10.69 -6.49
C GLN A 208 -11.51 12.00 -6.33
N LEU A 209 -10.80 13.09 -6.05
CA LEU A 209 -11.38 14.40 -5.78
C LEU A 209 -11.04 15.39 -6.88
N TYR A 210 -12.06 16.03 -7.42
CA TYR A 210 -11.98 17.05 -8.48
C TYR A 210 -12.57 18.37 -7.98
N PRO A 211 -11.73 19.31 -7.46
CA PRO A 211 -12.20 20.59 -6.96
C PRO A 211 -12.52 21.56 -8.10
N ASP A 212 -13.67 22.22 -8.03
CA ASP A 212 -14.03 23.41 -8.82
C ASP A 212 -14.00 24.63 -7.88
N VAL A 213 -12.90 25.38 -7.94
CA VAL A 213 -12.67 26.54 -7.08
C VAL A 213 -13.68 27.66 -7.34
N ALA A 214 -14.06 27.88 -8.61
CA ALA A 214 -14.98 28.94 -8.98
C ALA A 214 -16.39 28.69 -8.43
N LYS A 215 -16.84 27.45 -8.44
CA LYS A 215 -18.13 27.04 -7.88
C LYS A 215 -18.08 26.73 -6.40
N LYS A 216 -16.87 26.61 -5.80
CA LYS A 216 -16.65 26.11 -4.42
C LYS A 216 -17.29 24.74 -4.19
N VAL A 217 -17.05 23.83 -5.12
CA VAL A 217 -17.59 22.46 -5.13
C VAL A 217 -16.45 21.47 -5.29
N VAL A 218 -16.60 20.30 -4.71
CA VAL A 218 -15.74 19.14 -4.96
C VAL A 218 -16.59 18.02 -5.53
N THR A 219 -16.23 17.53 -6.71
CA THR A 219 -16.77 16.28 -7.23
C THR A 219 -15.90 15.13 -6.73
N ALA A 220 -16.49 14.17 -6.03
CA ALA A 220 -15.85 12.96 -5.58
C ALA A 220 -16.30 11.78 -6.44
N ARG A 221 -15.34 11.09 -7.07
CA ARG A 221 -15.57 9.78 -7.68
C ARG A 221 -15.15 8.72 -6.68
N VAL A 222 -16.10 7.89 -6.29
CA VAL A 222 -15.94 6.86 -5.26
C VAL A 222 -16.09 5.51 -5.90
N THR A 223 -15.07 4.66 -5.77
CA THR A 223 -15.15 3.25 -6.18
C THR A 223 -15.48 2.41 -4.96
N LEU A 224 -16.58 1.66 -5.05
CA LEU A 224 -17.03 0.75 -4.00
C LEU A 224 -16.47 -0.65 -4.24
N ARG A 225 -15.92 -1.26 -3.19
CA ARG A 225 -15.50 -2.64 -3.19
C ARG A 225 -16.68 -3.54 -2.81
N ASN A 226 -16.94 -4.53 -3.63
CA ASN A 226 -17.93 -5.58 -3.40
C ASN A 226 -17.45 -6.86 -4.12
N PRO A 227 -16.50 -7.62 -3.54
CA PRO A 227 -15.86 -8.75 -4.19
C PRO A 227 -16.85 -9.85 -4.56
N ASP A 228 -17.88 -10.07 -3.74
CA ASP A 228 -18.89 -11.11 -3.96
C ASP A 228 -19.94 -10.70 -4.97
N LYS A 229 -19.90 -9.45 -5.47
CA LYS A 229 -20.90 -8.88 -6.40
C LYS A 229 -22.34 -9.09 -5.93
N GLY A 230 -22.52 -9.25 -4.63
CA GLY A 230 -23.83 -9.41 -4.00
C GLY A 230 -24.70 -8.18 -4.22
N ALA A 231 -25.98 -8.37 -4.49
CA ALA A 231 -26.94 -7.28 -4.55
C ALA A 231 -27.19 -6.75 -3.13
N GLY A 232 -27.33 -5.44 -3.02
CA GLY A 232 -27.63 -4.78 -1.74
C GLY A 232 -27.57 -3.29 -1.87
N LYS A 233 -28.05 -2.61 -0.83
CA LYS A 233 -28.00 -1.16 -0.72
C LYS A 233 -27.21 -0.75 0.49
N GLY A 234 -26.52 0.38 0.40
CA GLY A 234 -25.80 1.01 1.48
C GLY A 234 -26.10 2.49 1.53
N ILE A 235 -25.60 3.16 2.56
CA ILE A 235 -25.64 4.62 2.68
C ILE A 235 -24.20 5.11 2.69
N LEU A 236 -23.88 5.96 1.73
CA LEU A 236 -22.61 6.68 1.67
C LEU A 236 -22.82 8.03 2.34
N SER A 237 -22.08 8.31 3.41
CA SER A 237 -22.11 9.58 4.13
C SER A 237 -20.80 10.33 3.89
N PHE A 238 -20.89 11.64 3.59
CA PHE A 238 -19.71 12.44 3.26
C PHE A 238 -19.86 13.90 3.72
N TYR A 239 -18.73 14.51 4.04
CA TYR A 239 -18.61 15.92 4.40
C TYR A 239 -17.18 16.39 4.15
N ALA A 240 -16.96 17.70 4.14
CA ALA A 240 -15.63 18.32 4.13
C ALA A 240 -15.38 19.11 5.39
N GLU A 241 -14.15 19.06 5.88
CA GLU A 241 -13.72 19.79 7.07
C GLU A 241 -12.38 20.48 6.80
N ALA A 242 -12.26 21.75 7.24
CA ALA A 242 -11.01 22.48 7.14
C ALA A 242 -9.98 21.86 8.10
N TRP A 243 -8.74 21.72 7.62
CA TRP A 243 -7.64 21.13 8.36
C TRP A 243 -6.39 22.00 8.30
N ASN A 244 -5.57 21.94 9.35
CA ASN A 244 -4.34 22.71 9.47
C ASN A 244 -4.53 24.23 9.36
N THR A 245 -5.58 24.74 10.02
CA THR A 245 -5.95 26.15 10.07
C THR A 245 -6.68 26.43 11.38
N ASP A 246 -6.55 27.67 11.88
CA ASP A 246 -7.30 28.16 13.04
C ASP A 246 -8.78 28.46 12.71
N LYS A 247 -9.12 28.51 11.43
CA LYS A 247 -10.48 28.73 10.96
C LYS A 247 -11.21 27.40 10.83
N GLN A 248 -12.17 27.18 11.69
CA GLN A 248 -13.00 25.99 11.60
C GLN A 248 -14.08 26.18 10.52
N HIS A 249 -14.14 25.24 9.60
CA HIS A 249 -15.21 25.14 8.63
C HIS A 249 -15.50 23.65 8.38
N LYS A 250 -16.76 23.27 8.55
CA LYS A 250 -17.25 21.92 8.28
C LYS A 250 -18.56 22.01 7.53
N THR A 251 -18.70 21.27 6.44
CA THR A 251 -19.97 21.18 5.71
C THR A 251 -20.94 20.29 6.48
N PRO A 252 -22.25 20.44 6.26
CA PRO A 252 -23.21 19.46 6.73
C PRO A 252 -22.89 18.07 6.15
N VAL A 253 -23.18 17.02 6.91
CA VAL A 253 -23.09 15.66 6.42
C VAL A 253 -24.17 15.46 5.35
N GLN A 254 -23.77 14.98 4.19
CA GLN A 254 -24.65 14.54 3.13
C GLN A 254 -24.67 13.02 3.06
N THR A 255 -25.81 12.45 2.65
CA THR A 255 -25.98 11.01 2.53
C THR A 255 -26.57 10.68 1.16
N VAL A 256 -26.10 9.59 0.56
CA VAL A 256 -26.67 9.03 -0.67
C VAL A 256 -26.83 7.52 -0.52
N GLU A 257 -27.96 7.01 -0.98
CA GLU A 257 -28.17 5.57 -1.10
C GLU A 257 -27.35 5.05 -2.28
N VAL A 258 -26.57 4.00 -2.07
CA VAL A 258 -25.77 3.36 -3.09
C VAL A 258 -26.20 1.91 -3.29
N ASP A 259 -26.11 1.46 -4.52
CA ASP A 259 -26.36 0.09 -4.93
C ASP A 259 -24.99 -0.59 -5.12
N TRP A 260 -24.70 -1.63 -4.33
CA TRP A 260 -23.44 -2.36 -4.38
C TRP A 260 -23.14 -3.02 -5.73
N THR A 261 -24.15 -3.19 -6.58
CA THR A 261 -23.95 -3.70 -7.95
C THR A 261 -23.38 -2.64 -8.90
N LYS A 262 -23.35 -1.37 -8.45
CA LYS A 262 -22.83 -0.23 -9.21
C LYS A 262 -21.61 0.32 -8.46
N PRO A 263 -20.41 -0.17 -8.74
CA PRO A 263 -19.22 0.19 -7.97
C PRO A 263 -18.84 1.66 -8.08
N GLU A 264 -19.11 2.30 -9.22
CA GLU A 264 -18.72 3.70 -9.45
C GLU A 264 -19.84 4.64 -8.99
N GLN A 265 -19.50 5.59 -8.11
CA GLN A 265 -20.38 6.64 -7.62
C GLN A 265 -19.75 8.01 -7.89
N GLU A 266 -20.51 8.95 -8.38
CA GLU A 266 -20.08 10.35 -8.50
C GLU A 266 -20.93 11.22 -7.59
N LEU A 267 -20.27 11.98 -6.70
CA LEU A 267 -20.92 12.79 -5.66
C LEU A 267 -20.40 14.22 -5.77
N GLU A 268 -21.29 15.18 -5.63
CA GLU A 268 -20.93 16.59 -5.59
C GLU A 268 -21.15 17.14 -4.18
N LEU A 269 -20.10 17.75 -3.60
CA LEU A 269 -20.12 18.39 -2.30
C LEU A 269 -19.91 19.89 -2.45
N ALA A 270 -20.94 20.67 -2.14
CA ALA A 270 -20.81 22.12 -2.04
C ALA A 270 -20.07 22.49 -0.75
N LEU A 271 -18.96 23.22 -0.90
CA LEU A 271 -18.14 23.66 0.23
C LEU A 271 -18.70 24.90 0.91
N GLY A 272 -19.59 25.64 0.22
CA GLY A 272 -20.24 26.84 0.73
C GLY A 272 -19.35 28.07 0.75
N ASP A 273 -19.94 29.21 1.15
CA ASP A 273 -19.27 30.52 1.09
C ASP A 273 -18.08 30.67 2.04
N LYS A 274 -18.06 29.88 3.11
CA LYS A 274 -16.96 29.86 4.10
C LYS A 274 -15.79 28.93 3.69
N ALA A 275 -15.81 28.36 2.49
CA ALA A 275 -14.72 27.55 1.99
C ALA A 275 -13.41 28.33 2.05
N LEU A 276 -12.38 27.70 2.63
CA LEU A 276 -11.03 28.26 2.69
C LEU A 276 -10.29 27.90 1.41
N LEU A 277 -10.17 28.87 0.52
CA LEU A 277 -9.42 28.67 -0.71
C LEU A 277 -7.93 28.86 -0.44
N TRP A 278 -7.12 28.03 -1.09
CA TRP A 278 -5.67 28.18 -1.07
C TRP A 278 -5.21 29.03 -2.27
N SER A 279 -4.22 29.87 -2.04
CA SER A 279 -3.47 30.54 -3.07
C SER A 279 -2.00 30.65 -2.63
N GLU A 280 -1.11 30.89 -3.56
CA GLU A 280 0.31 31.10 -3.30
C GLU A 280 0.63 32.45 -2.66
N PHE A 281 -0.34 33.39 -2.57
CA PHE A 281 -0.20 34.76 -2.06
C PHE A 281 -0.87 34.95 -0.69
#